data_b5be765744be98740233b82dd661232c
#
_entry.id   b5be765744be98740233b82dd661232c
#
_cell.length_a   1.000
_cell.length_b   1.000
_cell.length_c   1.000
_cell.angle_alpha   90.00
_cell.angle_beta   90.00
_cell.angle_gamma   90.00
#
_symmetry.space_group_name_H-M   'P 1'
#
loop_
_entity.id
_entity.type
_entity.pdbx_description
1 polymer ?
#
loop_
_entity_poly.entity_id
_entity_poly.type
_entity_poly.pdbx_seq_one_letter_code
_entity_poly.pdbx_strand_id
1 'polypeptide(L)'
;RDEKTGELVKAQLGSPRRLQIMYWANVHSAHAAGEWQRVERNKQFLPYLTYVASVSERKRPLHLSWVGITLPVDDAWWRSHYPPNGWNCKCSVRQIGDREAGRLWKEHGKDKAPPLDERDWLNKRTGRIEKVPAGIDPGWQTNSGLLRDRTITAQLQGALDRMPEEPRRAAVEQLARHPVADYVRETLGSKKQVELTREQQLFSAAVAQLPAQTAKAMGATTTIVRLSGDNAAHIRERHPEIATALLRAIPDILEGEAFRDQNGIAVFREIDGVLYRLKVKVTGDRRELYVTTMHQSNPDQLERWRETRNRVE
;
A
#
# COMPACT_ATOMS: atom_id res chain seq x y z
N ARG A 1 -33.50 -10.82 5.39
CA ARG A 1 -34.70 -11.16 4.62
C ARG A 1 -34.39 -12.32 3.70
N ASP A 2 -35.32 -13.25 3.54
CA ASP A 2 -35.25 -14.28 2.53
C ASP A 2 -35.27 -13.63 1.14
N GLU A 3 -34.35 -14.03 0.25
CA GLU A 3 -34.25 -13.38 -1.08
C GLU A 3 -35.41 -13.75 -2.01
N LYS A 4 -36.14 -14.85 -1.74
CA LYS A 4 -37.25 -15.34 -2.57
C LYS A 4 -38.59 -14.84 -2.07
N THR A 5 -38.78 -14.78 -0.76
CA THR A 5 -40.09 -14.43 -0.15
C THR A 5 -40.14 -13.02 0.39
N GLY A 6 -39.01 -12.34 0.58
CA GLY A 6 -38.94 -11.01 1.19
C GLY A 6 -39.21 -10.99 2.70
N GLU A 7 -39.52 -12.14 3.32
CA GLU A 7 -39.84 -12.26 4.73
C GLU A 7 -38.61 -12.14 5.62
N LEU A 8 -38.82 -11.69 6.87
CA LEU A 8 -37.78 -11.69 7.89
C LEU A 8 -37.55 -13.10 8.42
N VAL A 9 -36.44 -13.73 8.04
CA VAL A 9 -36.05 -15.03 8.57
C VAL A 9 -35.04 -14.86 9.71
N LYS A 10 -35.17 -15.73 10.71
CA LYS A 10 -34.22 -15.78 11.84
C LYS A 10 -32.89 -16.35 11.33
N ALA A 11 -31.86 -15.51 11.20
CA ALA A 11 -30.54 -15.95 10.76
C ALA A 11 -29.74 -16.52 11.93
N GLN A 12 -29.27 -17.77 11.81
CA GLN A 12 -28.35 -18.36 12.76
C GLN A 12 -26.91 -17.89 12.46
N LEU A 13 -26.45 -16.82 13.14
CA LEU A 13 -25.14 -16.21 12.90
C LEU A 13 -23.94 -17.05 13.35
N GLY A 14 -24.14 -17.96 14.31
CA GLY A 14 -23.11 -18.79 14.96
C GLY A 14 -23.15 -20.27 14.58
N SER A 15 -23.67 -20.65 13.40
CA SER A 15 -23.69 -22.08 13.03
C SER A 15 -22.26 -22.63 12.86
N PRO A 16 -21.98 -23.90 13.25
CA PRO A 16 -20.67 -24.53 13.08
C PRO A 16 -20.12 -24.41 11.67
N ARG A 17 -20.97 -24.61 10.65
CA ARG A 17 -20.61 -24.46 9.25
C ARG A 17 -20.12 -23.03 8.90
N ARG A 18 -20.82 -22.01 9.41
CA ARG A 18 -20.44 -20.61 9.18
C ARG A 18 -19.11 -20.27 9.87
N LEU A 19 -18.93 -20.71 11.11
CA LEU A 19 -17.68 -20.53 11.84
C LEU A 19 -16.51 -21.20 11.14
N GLN A 20 -16.71 -22.41 10.62
CA GLN A 20 -15.71 -23.14 9.84
C GLN A 20 -15.32 -22.39 8.55
N ILE A 21 -16.29 -21.85 7.81
CA ILE A 21 -16.03 -21.04 6.61
C ILE A 21 -15.24 -19.77 6.97
N MET A 22 -15.64 -19.07 8.03
CA MET A 22 -14.94 -17.87 8.50
C MET A 22 -13.52 -18.17 8.95
N TYR A 23 -13.33 -19.24 9.73
CA TYR A 23 -12.01 -19.70 10.16
C TYR A 23 -11.13 -20.02 8.95
N TRP A 24 -11.63 -20.83 8.01
CA TRP A 24 -10.91 -21.18 6.80
C TRP A 24 -10.49 -19.94 5.99
N ALA A 25 -11.43 -19.01 5.74
CA ALA A 25 -11.16 -17.81 4.97
C ALA A 25 -10.06 -16.95 5.62
N ASN A 26 -10.14 -16.73 6.93
CA ASN A 26 -9.16 -15.93 7.67
C ASN A 26 -7.77 -16.59 7.68
N VAL A 27 -7.69 -17.89 7.98
CA VAL A 27 -6.42 -18.61 8.05
C VAL A 27 -5.74 -18.67 6.68
N HIS A 28 -6.49 -18.99 5.62
CA HIS A 28 -5.91 -19.07 4.27
C HIS A 28 -5.50 -17.69 3.72
N SER A 29 -6.27 -16.64 3.99
CA SER A 29 -5.88 -15.28 3.61
C SER A 29 -4.63 -14.80 4.35
N ALA A 30 -4.53 -15.10 5.66
CA ALA A 30 -3.34 -14.77 6.45
C ALA A 30 -2.11 -15.55 5.99
N HIS A 31 -2.27 -16.85 5.67
CA HIS A 31 -1.21 -17.69 5.12
C HIS A 31 -0.75 -17.15 3.75
N ALA A 32 -1.68 -16.87 2.85
CA ALA A 32 -1.38 -16.31 1.53
C ALA A 32 -0.65 -14.96 1.62
N ALA A 33 -1.00 -14.12 2.58
CA ALA A 33 -0.29 -12.87 2.83
C ALA A 33 1.15 -13.09 3.31
N GLY A 34 1.38 -14.09 4.17
CA GLY A 34 2.73 -14.49 4.61
C GLY A 34 3.58 -15.10 3.48
N GLU A 35 2.95 -15.92 2.62
CA GLU A 35 3.58 -16.47 1.42
C GLU A 35 3.99 -15.35 0.44
N TRP A 36 3.11 -14.37 0.19
CA TRP A 36 3.44 -13.24 -0.66
C TRP A 36 4.66 -12.46 -0.17
N GLN A 37 4.80 -12.25 1.14
CA GLN A 37 6.00 -11.62 1.71
C GLN A 37 7.28 -12.43 1.47
N ARG A 38 7.18 -13.77 1.48
CA ARG A 38 8.31 -14.64 1.10
C ARG A 38 8.64 -14.50 -0.38
N VAL A 39 7.62 -14.48 -1.23
CA VAL A 39 7.76 -14.26 -2.66
C VAL A 39 8.49 -12.96 -2.96
N GLU A 40 8.07 -11.86 -2.34
CA GLU A 40 8.71 -10.54 -2.51
C GLU A 40 10.19 -10.53 -2.07
N ARG A 41 10.52 -11.18 -0.95
CA ARG A 41 11.91 -11.27 -0.48
C ARG A 41 12.81 -12.09 -1.40
N ASN A 42 12.25 -13.12 -2.02
CA ASN A 42 12.99 -14.07 -2.82
C ASN A 42 12.98 -13.75 -4.32
N LYS A 43 12.24 -12.74 -4.77
CA LYS A 43 12.02 -12.49 -6.21
C LYS A 43 13.30 -12.17 -6.99
N GLN A 44 14.36 -11.72 -6.34
CA GLN A 44 15.65 -11.51 -6.97
C GLN A 44 16.26 -12.84 -7.47
N PHE A 45 16.01 -13.95 -6.75
CA PHE A 45 16.54 -15.28 -7.08
C PHE A 45 15.50 -16.16 -7.77
N LEU A 46 14.22 -15.96 -7.48
CA LEU A 46 13.09 -16.70 -7.99
C LEU A 46 12.05 -15.74 -8.57
N PRO A 47 12.30 -15.18 -9.77
CA PRO A 47 11.52 -14.06 -10.29
C PRO A 47 10.14 -14.42 -10.84
N TYR A 48 9.75 -15.70 -10.88
CA TYR A 48 8.48 -16.15 -11.45
C TYR A 48 7.61 -16.89 -10.46
N LEU A 49 6.30 -16.81 -10.70
CA LEU A 49 5.29 -17.64 -10.04
C LEU A 49 4.61 -18.52 -11.08
N THR A 50 4.38 -19.79 -10.72
CA THR A 50 3.55 -20.70 -11.49
C THR A 50 2.28 -21.09 -10.73
N TYR A 51 1.13 -21.06 -11.39
CA TYR A 51 -0.16 -21.40 -10.78
C TYR A 51 -0.29 -22.91 -10.65
N VAL A 52 -0.61 -23.40 -9.44
CA VAL A 52 -0.67 -24.83 -9.11
C VAL A 52 -2.12 -25.26 -8.88
N ALA A 53 -2.41 -26.46 -9.35
CA ALA A 53 -3.76 -27.04 -9.23
C ALA A 53 -4.23 -27.16 -7.78
N SER A 54 -5.51 -26.93 -7.58
CA SER A 54 -6.18 -27.19 -6.32
C SER A 54 -6.12 -28.67 -5.92
N VAL A 55 -5.85 -28.93 -4.64
CA VAL A 55 -5.98 -30.26 -4.02
C VAL A 55 -7.43 -30.60 -3.65
N SER A 56 -8.40 -29.76 -4.02
CA SER A 56 -9.81 -29.99 -3.76
C SER A 56 -10.36 -31.10 -4.66
N GLU A 57 -11.28 -31.93 -4.13
CA GLU A 57 -12.01 -32.93 -4.92
C GLU A 57 -12.85 -32.27 -6.02
N ARG A 58 -13.51 -31.14 -5.69
CA ARG A 58 -14.31 -30.36 -6.64
C ARG A 58 -13.51 -29.14 -7.10
N LYS A 59 -12.80 -29.30 -8.20
CA LYS A 59 -11.99 -28.25 -8.81
C LYS A 59 -12.87 -27.34 -9.68
N ARG A 60 -12.63 -26.05 -9.64
CA ARG A 60 -13.33 -25.08 -10.51
C ARG A 60 -12.71 -25.13 -11.92
N PRO A 61 -13.52 -25.25 -13.00
CA PRO A 61 -12.98 -25.38 -14.36
C PRO A 61 -12.05 -24.22 -14.76
N LEU A 62 -12.42 -22.97 -14.47
CA LEU A 62 -11.57 -21.81 -14.77
C LEU A 62 -10.24 -21.84 -13.98
N HIS A 63 -10.24 -22.30 -12.72
CA HIS A 63 -8.98 -22.44 -11.97
C HIS A 63 -8.08 -23.53 -12.55
N LEU A 64 -8.66 -24.59 -13.15
CA LEU A 64 -7.91 -25.61 -13.86
C LEU A 64 -7.23 -25.05 -15.13
N SER A 65 -7.91 -24.16 -15.85
CA SER A 65 -7.33 -23.53 -17.04
C SER A 65 -6.11 -22.64 -16.71
N TRP A 66 -6.03 -22.14 -15.46
CA TRP A 66 -4.90 -21.34 -14.99
C TRP A 66 -3.68 -22.16 -14.58
N VAL A 67 -3.84 -23.46 -14.39
CA VAL A 67 -2.71 -24.33 -14.01
C VAL A 67 -1.60 -24.26 -15.05
N GLY A 68 -0.37 -24.07 -14.58
CA GLY A 68 0.81 -23.94 -15.41
C GLY A 68 1.05 -22.52 -15.96
N ILE A 69 0.14 -21.56 -15.75
CA ILE A 69 0.43 -20.15 -16.05
C ILE A 69 1.65 -19.75 -15.20
N THR A 70 2.70 -19.29 -15.89
CA THR A 70 3.98 -18.94 -15.29
C THR A 70 4.36 -17.53 -15.71
N LEU A 71 4.29 -16.59 -14.75
CA LEU A 71 4.48 -15.16 -14.99
C LEU A 71 5.48 -14.56 -14.01
N PRO A 72 6.12 -13.42 -14.35
CA PRO A 72 6.92 -12.67 -13.39
C PRO A 72 6.13 -12.36 -12.11
N VAL A 73 6.81 -12.31 -10.96
CA VAL A 73 6.19 -11.93 -9.67
C VAL A 73 5.47 -10.58 -9.77
N ASP A 74 6.05 -9.64 -10.52
CA ASP A 74 5.52 -8.27 -10.67
C ASP A 74 4.39 -8.16 -11.71
N ASP A 75 3.98 -9.28 -12.34
CA ASP A 75 2.88 -9.26 -13.32
C ASP A 75 1.57 -8.82 -12.68
N ALA A 76 0.84 -7.94 -13.39
CA ALA A 76 -0.42 -7.37 -12.91
C ALA A 76 -1.51 -8.42 -12.64
N TRP A 77 -1.44 -9.57 -13.31
CA TRP A 77 -2.38 -10.67 -13.14
C TRP A 77 -2.43 -11.18 -11.69
N TRP A 78 -1.30 -11.21 -10.99
CA TRP A 78 -1.21 -11.64 -9.58
C TRP A 78 -1.92 -10.69 -8.61
N ARG A 79 -2.29 -9.49 -9.02
CA ARG A 79 -3.04 -8.55 -8.16
C ARG A 79 -4.44 -9.04 -7.84
N SER A 80 -5.06 -9.78 -8.77
CA SER A 80 -6.42 -10.30 -8.64
C SER A 80 -6.49 -11.83 -8.61
N HIS A 81 -5.50 -12.53 -9.19
CA HIS A 81 -5.54 -13.99 -9.37
C HIS A 81 -4.60 -14.76 -8.44
N TYR A 82 -3.91 -14.07 -7.52
CA TYR A 82 -3.12 -14.74 -6.50
C TYR A 82 -4.04 -15.47 -5.49
N PRO A 83 -3.91 -16.81 -5.31
CA PRO A 83 -4.82 -17.57 -4.45
C PRO A 83 -4.77 -17.13 -2.97
N PRO A 84 -5.88 -17.32 -2.23
CA PRO A 84 -7.14 -17.96 -2.63
C PRO A 84 -8.07 -17.03 -3.44
N ASN A 85 -8.67 -17.59 -4.50
CA ASN A 85 -9.50 -16.84 -5.45
C ASN A 85 -11.02 -17.00 -5.19
N GLY A 86 -11.41 -17.49 -4.03
CA GLY A 86 -12.80 -17.67 -3.67
C GLY A 86 -12.97 -18.54 -2.43
N TRP A 87 -14.21 -18.71 -2.02
CA TRP A 87 -14.58 -19.54 -0.87
C TRP A 87 -14.14 -21.00 -1.08
N ASN A 88 -13.41 -21.55 -0.10
CA ASN A 88 -12.85 -22.90 -0.14
C ASN A 88 -11.91 -23.16 -1.34
N CYS A 89 -11.33 -22.14 -1.93
CA CYS A 89 -10.31 -22.29 -2.95
C CYS A 89 -9.01 -22.84 -2.33
N LYS A 90 -8.55 -24.00 -2.83
CA LYS A 90 -7.31 -24.66 -2.40
C LYS A 90 -6.24 -24.64 -3.49
N CYS A 91 -6.29 -23.67 -4.39
CA CYS A 91 -5.22 -23.42 -5.35
C CYS A 91 -4.04 -22.77 -4.62
N SER A 92 -2.86 -22.88 -5.21
CA SER A 92 -1.64 -22.28 -4.72
C SER A 92 -0.79 -21.76 -5.86
N VAL A 93 0.30 -21.10 -5.53
CA VAL A 93 1.37 -20.75 -6.46
C VAL A 93 2.68 -21.35 -5.97
N ARG A 94 3.61 -21.52 -6.89
CA ARG A 94 4.99 -21.93 -6.57
C ARG A 94 5.94 -20.93 -7.19
N GLN A 95 6.86 -20.43 -6.39
CA GLN A 95 7.89 -19.51 -6.85
C GLN A 95 9.06 -20.28 -7.45
N ILE A 96 9.56 -19.84 -8.61
CA ILE A 96 10.55 -20.55 -9.41
C ILE A 96 11.55 -19.61 -10.06
N GLY A 97 12.73 -20.15 -10.42
CA GLY A 97 13.77 -19.42 -11.15
C GLY A 97 13.63 -19.53 -12.67
N ASP A 98 14.49 -18.79 -13.38
CA ASP A 98 14.51 -18.69 -14.85
C ASP A 98 14.55 -20.03 -15.57
N ARG A 99 15.43 -20.94 -15.13
CA ARG A 99 15.61 -22.25 -15.77
C ARG A 99 14.34 -23.09 -15.76
N GLU A 100 13.63 -23.08 -14.63
CA GLU A 100 12.39 -23.83 -14.47
C GLU A 100 11.24 -23.15 -15.23
N ALA A 101 11.14 -21.82 -15.19
CA ALA A 101 10.17 -21.07 -15.95
C ALA A 101 10.30 -21.36 -17.47
N GLY A 102 11.53 -21.33 -18.00
CA GLY A 102 11.79 -21.67 -19.39
C GLY A 102 11.37 -23.11 -19.78
N ARG A 103 11.49 -24.05 -18.85
CA ARG A 103 10.98 -25.44 -19.06
C ARG A 103 9.46 -25.47 -19.10
N LEU A 104 8.77 -24.84 -18.13
CA LEU A 104 7.31 -24.81 -18.04
C LEU A 104 6.67 -24.08 -19.22
N TRP A 105 7.29 -23.03 -19.72
CA TRP A 105 6.80 -22.33 -20.93
C TRP A 105 6.86 -23.23 -22.17
N LYS A 106 7.93 -24.01 -22.34
CA LYS A 106 8.01 -24.99 -23.44
C LYS A 106 6.97 -26.10 -23.30
N GLU A 107 6.70 -26.53 -22.08
CA GLU A 107 5.77 -27.61 -21.80
C GLU A 107 4.30 -27.18 -21.93
N HIS A 108 3.95 -25.99 -21.42
CA HIS A 108 2.55 -25.57 -21.28
C HIS A 108 2.15 -24.43 -22.24
N GLY A 109 3.10 -23.69 -22.81
CA GLY A 109 2.82 -22.52 -23.67
C GLY A 109 2.12 -21.36 -22.93
N LYS A 110 2.27 -21.29 -21.60
CA LYS A 110 1.52 -20.33 -20.73
C LYS A 110 2.46 -19.28 -20.12
N ASP A 111 3.13 -18.52 -20.98
CA ASP A 111 4.06 -17.45 -20.65
C ASP A 111 3.42 -16.05 -20.58
N LYS A 112 2.11 -15.97 -20.85
CA LYS A 112 1.32 -14.74 -20.84
C LYS A 112 0.10 -14.87 -19.97
N ALA A 113 -0.28 -13.77 -19.33
CA ALA A 113 -1.55 -13.69 -18.61
C ALA A 113 -2.72 -13.86 -19.59
N PRO A 114 -3.74 -14.66 -19.24
CA PRO A 114 -4.97 -14.73 -20.03
C PRO A 114 -5.66 -13.35 -20.05
N PRO A 115 -6.49 -13.09 -21.07
CA PRO A 115 -7.31 -11.88 -21.12
C PRO A 115 -8.12 -11.73 -19.84
N LEU A 116 -8.20 -10.50 -19.32
CA LEU A 116 -9.01 -10.20 -18.15
C LEU A 116 -10.48 -10.14 -18.58
N ASP A 117 -11.21 -11.21 -18.32
CA ASP A 117 -12.66 -11.25 -18.48
C ASP A 117 -13.32 -10.85 -17.15
N GLU A 118 -14.06 -9.74 -17.15
CA GLU A 118 -14.68 -9.18 -15.95
C GLU A 118 -16.19 -9.13 -16.10
N ARG A 119 -16.87 -9.42 -14.98
CA ARG A 119 -18.32 -9.30 -14.88
C ARG A 119 -18.70 -8.22 -13.89
N ASP A 120 -19.83 -7.57 -14.13
CA ASP A 120 -20.43 -6.64 -13.16
C ASP A 120 -21.08 -7.43 -12.02
N TRP A 121 -20.77 -7.02 -10.81
CA TRP A 121 -21.38 -7.58 -9.60
C TRP A 121 -21.89 -6.47 -8.70
N LEU A 122 -23.20 -6.54 -8.36
CA LEU A 122 -23.79 -5.60 -7.42
C LEU A 122 -23.42 -5.99 -5.99
N ASN A 123 -22.62 -5.17 -5.33
CA ASN A 123 -22.36 -5.31 -3.91
C ASN A 123 -23.57 -4.83 -3.11
N LYS A 124 -24.41 -5.76 -2.68
CA LYS A 124 -25.67 -5.47 -1.95
C LYS A 124 -25.46 -4.70 -0.64
N ARG A 125 -24.25 -4.75 -0.06
CA ARG A 125 -23.92 -4.04 1.17
C ARG A 125 -23.66 -2.55 0.94
N THR A 126 -23.01 -2.22 -0.17
CA THR A 126 -22.60 -0.84 -0.51
C THR A 126 -23.48 -0.20 -1.56
N GLY A 127 -24.33 -0.97 -2.27
CA GLY A 127 -25.12 -0.54 -3.40
C GLY A 127 -24.32 -0.23 -4.66
N ARG A 128 -23.01 -0.55 -4.68
CA ARG A 128 -22.11 -0.24 -5.81
C ARG A 128 -21.94 -1.45 -6.72
N ILE A 129 -21.82 -1.18 -8.02
CA ILE A 129 -21.40 -2.18 -9.00
C ILE A 129 -19.88 -2.24 -8.99
N GLU A 130 -19.34 -3.44 -8.80
CA GLU A 130 -17.91 -3.74 -8.79
C GLU A 130 -17.57 -4.69 -9.95
N LYS A 131 -16.40 -4.50 -10.56
CA LYS A 131 -15.87 -5.42 -11.57
C LYS A 131 -15.19 -6.60 -10.88
N VAL A 132 -15.61 -7.80 -11.22
CA VAL A 132 -15.05 -9.04 -10.66
C VAL A 132 -14.56 -9.92 -11.79
N PRO A 133 -13.26 -10.32 -11.80
CA PRO A 133 -12.74 -11.23 -12.82
C PRO A 133 -13.47 -12.57 -12.85
N ALA A 134 -13.64 -13.14 -14.03
CA ALA A 134 -14.24 -14.46 -14.21
C ALA A 134 -13.45 -15.52 -13.42
N GLY A 135 -14.16 -16.43 -12.78
CA GLY A 135 -13.57 -17.47 -11.94
C GLY A 135 -13.22 -17.03 -10.52
N ILE A 136 -13.26 -15.74 -10.21
CA ILE A 136 -13.01 -15.22 -8.85
C ILE A 136 -14.35 -14.93 -8.17
N ASP A 137 -14.46 -15.31 -6.90
CA ASP A 137 -15.63 -14.97 -6.09
C ASP A 137 -15.58 -13.50 -5.68
N PRO A 138 -16.71 -12.78 -5.63
CA PRO A 138 -16.78 -11.42 -5.15
C PRO A 138 -16.17 -11.26 -3.75
N GLY A 139 -15.28 -10.26 -3.59
CA GLY A 139 -14.51 -10.05 -2.38
C GLY A 139 -13.16 -10.79 -2.34
N TRP A 140 -12.86 -11.64 -3.34
CA TRP A 140 -11.58 -12.36 -3.46
C TRP A 140 -10.71 -11.86 -4.62
N GLN A 141 -11.14 -10.82 -5.33
CA GLN A 141 -10.44 -10.23 -6.48
C GLN A 141 -9.21 -9.38 -6.07
N THR A 142 -8.52 -9.79 -5.03
CA THR A 142 -7.39 -9.05 -4.48
C THR A 142 -6.33 -10.01 -3.94
N ASN A 143 -5.07 -9.63 -4.08
CA ASN A 143 -3.98 -10.35 -3.45
C ASN A 143 -3.92 -10.01 -1.94
N SER A 144 -4.08 -11.02 -1.10
CA SER A 144 -4.09 -10.86 0.37
C SER A 144 -2.78 -10.26 0.91
N GLY A 145 -1.64 -10.51 0.24
CA GLY A 145 -0.35 -9.94 0.63
C GLY A 145 -0.28 -8.43 0.37
N LEU A 146 -0.78 -7.98 -0.77
CA LEU A 146 -0.83 -6.56 -1.12
C LEU A 146 -1.87 -5.81 -0.28
N LEU A 147 -2.99 -6.44 0.08
CA LEU A 147 -4.00 -5.85 0.95
C LEU A 147 -3.55 -5.72 2.39
N ARG A 148 -2.73 -6.66 2.88
CA ARG A 148 -2.26 -6.67 4.26
C ARG A 148 -1.56 -5.36 4.62
N ASP A 149 -0.64 -4.91 3.78
CA ASP A 149 0.14 -3.70 4.05
C ASP A 149 -0.76 -2.46 4.11
N ARG A 150 -1.74 -2.37 3.22
CA ARG A 150 -2.75 -1.30 3.26
C ARG A 150 -3.63 -1.37 4.51
N THR A 151 -4.08 -2.56 4.88
CA THR A 151 -4.94 -2.77 6.06
C THR A 151 -4.19 -2.46 7.35
N ILE A 152 -2.97 -2.96 7.50
CA ILE A 152 -2.11 -2.67 8.66
C ILE A 152 -1.82 -1.17 8.74
N THR A 153 -1.47 -0.55 7.62
CA THR A 153 -1.23 0.88 7.55
C THR A 153 -2.46 1.68 7.96
N ALA A 154 -3.65 1.34 7.44
CA ALA A 154 -4.90 2.01 7.80
C ALA A 154 -5.30 1.78 9.27
N GLN A 155 -5.09 0.58 9.80
CA GLN A 155 -5.34 0.27 11.21
C GLN A 155 -4.38 1.02 12.14
N LEU A 156 -3.09 1.05 11.79
CA LEU A 156 -2.08 1.80 12.52
C LEU A 156 -2.41 3.30 12.51
N GLN A 157 -2.74 3.85 11.33
CA GLN A 157 -3.17 5.24 11.21
C GLN A 157 -4.37 5.52 12.13
N GLY A 158 -5.43 4.71 12.05
CA GLY A 158 -6.61 4.88 12.89
C GLY A 158 -6.34 4.66 14.38
N ALA A 159 -5.35 3.85 14.76
CA ALA A 159 -4.92 3.72 16.15
C ALA A 159 -4.20 4.98 16.64
N LEU A 160 -3.27 5.50 15.85
CA LEU A 160 -2.54 6.72 16.14
C LEU A 160 -3.46 7.94 16.23
N ASP A 161 -4.41 8.08 15.30
CA ASP A 161 -5.36 9.21 15.29
C ASP A 161 -6.27 9.25 16.53
N ARG A 162 -6.51 8.09 17.16
CA ARG A 162 -7.27 8.00 18.44
C ARG A 162 -6.43 8.26 19.68
N MET A 163 -5.10 8.27 19.58
CA MET A 163 -4.22 8.55 20.72
C MET A 163 -4.24 10.04 21.08
N PRO A 164 -4.12 10.41 22.36
CA PRO A 164 -3.79 11.78 22.77
C PRO A 164 -2.49 12.24 22.11
N GLU A 165 -2.29 13.57 22.00
CA GLU A 165 -1.21 14.15 21.20
C GLU A 165 0.19 13.69 21.64
N GLU A 166 0.48 13.72 22.93
CA GLU A 166 1.81 13.35 23.45
C GLU A 166 2.18 11.88 23.21
N PRO A 167 1.36 10.86 23.60
CA PRO A 167 1.69 9.47 23.30
C PRO A 167 1.69 9.18 21.81
N ARG A 168 0.89 9.89 21.00
CA ARG A 168 0.93 9.77 19.54
C ARG A 168 2.25 10.28 18.99
N ARG A 169 2.75 11.42 19.47
CA ARG A 169 4.06 11.96 19.07
C ARG A 169 5.17 10.96 19.34
N ALA A 170 5.25 10.40 20.56
CA ALA A 170 6.24 9.39 20.91
C ALA A 170 6.13 8.13 20.03
N ALA A 171 4.92 7.67 19.73
CA ALA A 171 4.70 6.53 18.85
C ALA A 171 5.15 6.81 17.41
N VAL A 172 4.86 8.00 16.87
CA VAL A 172 5.29 8.41 15.53
C VAL A 172 6.81 8.54 15.44
N GLU A 173 7.48 9.07 16.46
CA GLU A 173 8.94 9.11 16.53
C GLU A 173 9.57 7.71 16.50
N GLN A 174 8.99 6.75 17.25
CA GLN A 174 9.44 5.37 17.18
C GLN A 174 9.22 4.75 15.80
N LEU A 175 8.07 5.00 15.16
CA LEU A 175 7.78 4.53 13.81
C LEU A 175 8.70 5.16 12.78
N ALA A 176 9.05 6.43 12.93
CA ALA A 176 10.00 7.12 12.06
C ALA A 176 11.42 6.54 12.14
N ARG A 177 11.77 5.88 13.26
CA ARG A 177 13.05 5.18 13.46
C ARG A 177 12.95 3.67 13.15
N HIS A 178 11.77 3.17 12.80
CA HIS A 178 11.55 1.75 12.53
C HIS A 178 12.15 1.33 11.17
N PRO A 179 12.68 0.11 11.01
CA PRO A 179 13.22 -0.40 9.74
C PRO A 179 12.30 -0.24 8.53
N VAL A 180 10.98 -0.23 8.72
CA VAL A 180 10.00 0.05 7.66
C VAL A 180 10.15 1.47 7.10
N ALA A 181 10.41 2.47 7.95
CA ALA A 181 10.66 3.84 7.50
C ALA A 181 12.02 3.94 6.79
N ASP A 182 13.02 3.23 7.28
CA ASP A 182 14.33 3.15 6.61
C ASP A 182 14.24 2.43 5.26
N TYR A 183 13.42 1.39 5.14
CA TYR A 183 13.14 0.76 3.84
C TYR A 183 12.62 1.77 2.81
N VAL A 184 11.68 2.64 3.19
CA VAL A 184 11.17 3.71 2.30
C VAL A 184 12.28 4.68 1.93
N ARG A 185 13.05 5.16 2.90
CA ARG A 185 14.10 6.18 2.70
C ARG A 185 15.28 5.66 1.91
N GLU A 186 15.76 4.48 2.27
CA GLU A 186 17.03 3.91 1.78
C GLU A 186 16.82 3.02 0.56
N THR A 187 15.89 2.08 0.62
CA THR A 187 15.70 1.10 -0.45
C THR A 187 14.85 1.67 -1.58
N LEU A 188 13.68 2.23 -1.27
CA LEU A 188 12.80 2.78 -2.30
C LEU A 188 13.31 4.13 -2.80
N GLY A 189 13.79 4.99 -1.91
CA GLY A 189 14.36 6.29 -2.26
C GLY A 189 15.66 6.22 -3.07
N SER A 190 16.38 5.09 -3.09
CA SER A 190 17.57 4.93 -3.94
C SER A 190 17.26 4.53 -5.38
N LYS A 191 16.03 4.15 -5.68
CA LYS A 191 15.57 3.77 -7.01
C LYS A 191 15.07 4.98 -7.79
N LYS A 192 15.10 4.91 -9.12
CA LYS A 192 14.34 5.84 -9.96
C LYS A 192 12.84 5.54 -9.85
N GLN A 193 11.98 6.56 -9.99
CA GLN A 193 10.53 6.37 -9.90
C GLN A 193 10.01 5.31 -10.87
N VAL A 194 10.56 5.27 -12.09
CA VAL A 194 10.19 4.30 -13.14
C VAL A 194 10.57 2.84 -12.79
N GLU A 195 11.50 2.64 -11.87
CA GLU A 195 11.95 1.31 -11.42
C GLU A 195 11.10 0.77 -10.28
N LEU A 196 10.24 1.60 -9.70
CA LEU A 196 9.35 1.20 -8.60
C LEU A 196 8.10 0.50 -9.16
N THR A 197 7.77 -0.66 -8.57
CA THR A 197 6.45 -1.25 -8.82
C THR A 197 5.35 -0.36 -8.26
N ARG A 198 4.11 -0.54 -8.72
CA ARG A 198 2.96 0.25 -8.21
C ARG A 198 2.79 0.11 -6.69
N GLU A 199 3.03 -1.07 -6.16
CA GLU A 199 2.99 -1.35 -4.72
C GLU A 199 4.07 -0.58 -3.96
N GLN A 200 5.30 -0.58 -4.48
CA GLN A 200 6.43 0.17 -3.92
C GLN A 200 6.20 1.69 -3.96
N GLN A 201 5.60 2.20 -5.04
CA GLN A 201 5.20 3.61 -5.14
C GLN A 201 4.22 4.01 -4.05
N LEU A 202 3.22 3.16 -3.79
CA LEU A 202 2.15 3.40 -2.81
C LEU A 202 2.56 3.03 -1.38
N PHE A 203 3.63 2.22 -1.20
CA PHE A 203 4.11 1.86 0.13
C PHE A 203 4.59 3.10 0.86
N SER A 204 4.16 3.29 2.09
CA SER A 204 4.48 4.50 2.85
C SER A 204 4.67 4.22 4.34
N ALA A 205 5.52 5.02 4.96
CA ALA A 205 5.77 4.99 6.40
C ALA A 205 5.41 6.32 7.05
N ALA A 206 4.96 6.27 8.31
CA ALA A 206 4.85 7.46 9.14
C ALA A 206 6.26 7.96 9.46
N VAL A 207 6.52 9.24 9.21
CA VAL A 207 7.85 9.84 9.36
C VAL A 207 7.87 11.04 10.31
N ALA A 208 6.72 11.67 10.55
CA ALA A 208 6.61 12.81 11.46
C ALA A 208 5.15 13.07 11.87
N GLN A 209 4.96 13.99 12.80
CA GLN A 209 3.66 14.52 13.20
C GLN A 209 3.68 16.05 13.08
N LEU A 210 2.62 16.61 12.49
CA LEU A 210 2.38 18.07 12.52
C LEU A 210 1.66 18.48 13.80
N PRO A 211 1.83 19.73 14.23
CA PRO A 211 0.96 20.34 15.24
C PRO A 211 -0.51 20.25 14.80
N ALA A 212 -1.41 20.04 15.75
CA ALA A 212 -2.84 19.87 15.45
C ALA A 212 -3.44 21.11 14.75
N GLN A 213 -2.99 22.31 15.13
CA GLN A 213 -3.42 23.56 14.50
C GLN A 213 -3.02 23.63 13.02
N THR A 214 -1.77 23.27 12.71
CA THR A 214 -1.23 23.25 11.35
C THR A 214 -1.98 22.25 10.46
N ALA A 215 -2.23 21.04 10.95
CA ALA A 215 -3.02 20.03 10.25
C ALA A 215 -4.45 20.49 9.98
N LYS A 216 -5.10 21.09 10.99
CA LYS A 216 -6.44 21.69 10.87
C LYS A 216 -6.45 22.83 9.85
N ALA A 217 -5.44 23.70 9.85
CA ALA A 217 -5.31 24.76 8.85
C ALA A 217 -5.21 24.21 7.43
N MET A 218 -4.61 23.04 7.22
CA MET A 218 -4.59 22.32 5.94
C MET A 218 -5.91 21.63 5.61
N GLY A 219 -6.83 21.55 6.55
CA GLY A 219 -8.10 20.81 6.45
C GLY A 219 -7.90 19.29 6.54
N ALA A 220 -6.78 18.83 7.07
CA ALA A 220 -6.52 17.40 7.28
C ALA A 220 -7.26 16.88 8.52
N THR A 221 -7.68 15.62 8.47
CA THR A 221 -8.29 14.90 9.61
C THR A 221 -7.28 14.11 10.43
N THR A 222 -6.02 14.13 10.03
CA THR A 222 -4.88 13.49 10.70
C THR A 222 -3.75 14.49 10.89
N THR A 223 -2.89 14.25 11.87
CA THR A 223 -1.63 15.00 12.08
C THR A 223 -0.40 14.23 11.60
N ILE A 224 -0.57 12.98 11.19
CA ILE A 224 0.53 12.07 10.88
C ILE A 224 1.00 12.30 9.45
N VAL A 225 2.28 12.66 9.30
CA VAL A 225 2.93 12.86 8.01
C VAL A 225 3.61 11.57 7.57
N ARG A 226 3.40 11.22 6.32
CA ARG A 226 3.92 10.01 5.69
C ARG A 226 4.90 10.33 4.58
N LEU A 227 5.80 9.40 4.31
CA LEU A 227 6.66 9.40 3.14
C LEU A 227 6.35 8.12 2.34
N SER A 228 5.95 8.27 1.07
CA SER A 228 5.76 7.13 0.16
C SER A 228 7.04 6.80 -0.60
N GLY A 229 7.12 5.55 -1.11
CA GLY A 229 8.24 5.14 -1.96
C GLY A 229 8.37 6.01 -3.21
N ASP A 230 7.25 6.39 -3.83
CA ASP A 230 7.23 7.29 -4.99
C ASP A 230 7.81 8.67 -4.64
N ASN A 231 7.38 9.27 -3.53
CA ASN A 231 7.88 10.57 -3.11
C ASN A 231 9.35 10.51 -2.66
N ALA A 232 9.78 9.44 -1.99
CA ALA A 232 11.17 9.26 -1.60
C ALA A 232 12.08 9.17 -2.83
N ALA A 233 11.69 8.36 -3.82
CA ALA A 233 12.41 8.24 -5.10
C ALA A 233 12.42 9.57 -5.86
N HIS A 234 11.26 10.26 -5.97
CA HIS A 234 11.14 11.56 -6.61
C HIS A 234 12.06 12.62 -5.99
N ILE A 235 12.08 12.71 -4.66
CA ILE A 235 12.94 13.67 -3.95
C ILE A 235 14.40 13.43 -4.32
N ARG A 236 14.84 12.17 -4.24
CA ARG A 236 16.23 11.82 -4.52
C ARG A 236 16.63 11.94 -6.00
N GLU A 237 15.71 11.64 -6.91
CA GLU A 237 15.95 11.77 -8.35
C GLU A 237 16.04 13.24 -8.79
N ARG A 238 15.19 14.11 -8.22
CA ARG A 238 15.15 15.53 -8.56
C ARG A 238 16.11 16.40 -7.76
N HIS A 239 16.46 15.93 -6.57
CA HIS A 239 17.29 16.65 -5.58
C HIS A 239 18.39 15.72 -5.06
N PRO A 240 19.42 15.42 -5.89
CA PRO A 240 20.49 14.48 -5.53
C PRO A 240 21.34 14.96 -4.33
N GLU A 241 21.27 16.26 -4.01
CA GLU A 241 21.87 16.85 -2.81
C GLU A 241 21.19 16.36 -1.53
N ILE A 242 19.96 15.84 -1.62
CA ILE A 242 19.24 15.26 -0.48
C ILE A 242 19.70 13.83 -0.24
N ALA A 243 20.72 13.67 0.60
CA ALA A 243 21.16 12.35 1.02
C ALA A 243 20.06 11.61 1.83
N THR A 244 20.14 10.29 1.89
CA THR A 244 19.21 9.48 2.69
C THR A 244 19.14 9.91 4.16
N ALA A 245 20.27 10.32 4.73
CA ALA A 245 20.34 10.84 6.10
C ALA A 245 19.42 12.06 6.30
N LEU A 246 19.30 12.93 5.29
CA LEU A 246 18.43 14.11 5.36
C LEU A 246 16.93 13.76 5.34
N LEU A 247 16.53 12.61 4.75
CA LEU A 247 15.16 12.14 4.88
C LEU A 247 14.81 11.71 6.32
N ARG A 248 15.79 11.46 7.16
CA ARG A 248 15.60 11.25 8.60
C ARG A 248 15.37 12.53 9.37
N ALA A 249 15.84 13.68 8.84
CA ALA A 249 15.65 15.00 9.44
C ALA A 249 14.26 15.61 9.13
N ILE A 250 13.37 14.89 8.43
CA ILE A 250 11.99 15.37 8.14
C ILE A 250 11.26 15.86 9.40
N PRO A 251 11.29 15.18 10.56
CA PRO A 251 10.67 15.68 11.79
C PRO A 251 11.22 17.04 12.20
N ASP A 252 12.55 17.17 12.20
CA ASP A 252 13.23 18.41 12.60
C ASP A 252 12.90 19.56 11.64
N ILE A 253 12.83 19.28 10.33
CA ILE A 253 12.47 20.29 9.32
C ILE A 253 11.05 20.79 9.53
N LEU A 254 10.12 19.91 9.92
CA LEU A 254 8.72 20.28 10.15
C LEU A 254 8.49 21.20 11.36
N GLU A 255 9.47 21.38 12.21
CA GLU A 255 9.47 22.38 13.30
C GLU A 255 9.83 23.79 12.82
N GLY A 256 10.15 23.97 11.54
CA GLY A 256 10.53 25.24 10.93
C GLY A 256 9.37 26.18 10.66
N GLU A 257 9.64 27.25 9.91
CA GLU A 257 8.63 28.22 9.51
C GLU A 257 7.72 27.65 8.41
N ALA A 258 6.43 27.49 8.72
CA ALA A 258 5.44 26.92 7.82
C ALA A 258 4.60 28.00 7.13
N PHE A 259 4.41 27.86 5.83
CA PHE A 259 3.62 28.75 5.00
C PHE A 259 2.58 27.99 4.20
N ARG A 260 1.41 28.62 3.99
CA ARG A 260 0.32 28.04 3.18
C ARG A 260 0.76 27.90 1.72
N ASP A 261 0.56 26.71 1.14
CA ASP A 261 0.88 26.43 -0.26
C ASP A 261 -0.19 25.54 -0.90
N GLN A 262 -1.00 26.11 -1.79
CA GLN A 262 -2.07 25.38 -2.50
C GLN A 262 -2.82 24.36 -1.60
N ASN A 263 -2.58 23.04 -1.82
CA ASN A 263 -3.22 21.94 -1.08
C ASN A 263 -2.36 21.46 0.11
N GLY A 264 -1.54 22.33 0.69
CA GLY A 264 -0.62 21.93 1.75
C GLY A 264 0.12 23.08 2.40
N ILE A 265 1.29 22.75 2.90
CA ILE A 265 2.26 23.70 3.48
C ILE A 265 3.64 23.49 2.88
N ALA A 266 4.42 24.57 2.84
CA ALA A 266 5.87 24.53 2.67
C ALA A 266 6.51 24.95 3.98
N VAL A 267 7.47 24.18 4.46
CA VAL A 267 8.19 24.43 5.71
C VAL A 267 9.66 24.70 5.39
N PHE A 268 10.21 25.74 5.99
CA PHE A 268 11.59 26.11 5.84
C PHE A 268 12.31 25.95 7.18
N ARG A 269 13.44 25.27 7.18
CA ARG A 269 14.27 25.06 8.37
C ARG A 269 15.74 25.03 7.99
N GLU A 270 16.56 25.70 8.78
CA GLU A 270 18.01 25.60 8.69
C GLU A 270 18.49 24.42 9.54
N ILE A 271 19.32 23.55 8.96
CA ILE A 271 19.99 22.44 9.62
C ILE A 271 21.47 22.51 9.20
N ASP A 272 22.38 22.56 10.16
CA ASP A 272 23.81 22.59 9.94
C ASP A 272 24.26 23.70 8.95
N GLY A 273 23.65 24.89 9.04
CA GLY A 273 23.95 26.04 8.18
C GLY A 273 23.37 25.96 6.77
N VAL A 274 22.56 24.97 6.48
CA VAL A 274 21.86 24.79 5.18
C VAL A 274 20.38 24.98 5.36
N LEU A 275 19.77 25.87 4.58
CA LEU A 275 18.32 26.07 4.58
C LEU A 275 17.65 25.02 3.70
N TYR A 276 16.73 24.26 4.28
CA TYR A 276 15.90 23.26 3.57
C TYR A 276 14.47 23.76 3.44
N ARG A 277 13.85 23.39 2.33
CA ARG A 277 12.43 23.54 2.10
C ARG A 277 11.78 22.17 1.93
N LEU A 278 10.76 21.89 2.73
CA LEU A 278 9.98 20.67 2.69
C LEU A 278 8.52 21.01 2.41
N LYS A 279 7.87 20.25 1.53
CA LYS A 279 6.46 20.42 1.21
C LYS A 279 5.64 19.23 1.66
N VAL A 280 4.57 19.50 2.41
CA VAL A 280 3.57 18.51 2.83
C VAL A 280 2.26 18.86 2.15
N LYS A 281 1.64 17.85 1.52
CA LYS A 281 0.30 17.95 0.92
C LYS A 281 -0.69 17.05 1.64
N VAL A 282 -1.96 17.47 1.63
CA VAL A 282 -3.09 16.66 2.08
C VAL A 282 -3.73 15.97 0.88
N THR A 283 -4.17 14.72 1.05
CA THR A 283 -4.93 13.97 0.03
C THR A 283 -6.30 14.59 -0.24
N GLY A 284 -6.89 14.29 -1.39
CA GLY A 284 -8.19 14.83 -1.78
C GLY A 284 -9.33 14.50 -0.82
N ASP A 285 -9.28 13.34 -0.15
CA ASP A 285 -10.21 12.91 0.90
C ASP A 285 -9.86 13.45 2.30
N ARG A 286 -8.76 14.22 2.42
CA ARG A 286 -8.25 14.88 3.63
C ARG A 286 -7.83 13.94 4.76
N ARG A 287 -7.63 12.65 4.47
CA ARG A 287 -7.31 11.61 5.47
C ARG A 287 -5.84 11.32 5.65
N GLU A 288 -5.00 11.79 4.72
CA GLU A 288 -3.57 11.50 4.75
C GLU A 288 -2.75 12.75 4.41
N LEU A 289 -1.56 12.83 5.00
CA LEU A 289 -0.57 13.87 4.77
C LEU A 289 0.71 13.24 4.22
N TYR A 290 1.23 13.77 3.12
CA TYR A 290 2.44 13.26 2.51
C TYR A 290 3.50 14.33 2.31
N VAL A 291 4.75 14.00 2.65
CA VAL A 291 5.91 14.72 2.14
C VAL A 291 5.97 14.50 0.63
N THR A 292 5.94 15.56 -0.15
CA THR A 292 5.92 15.48 -1.62
C THR A 292 7.22 15.95 -2.26
N THR A 293 7.94 16.89 -1.63
CA THR A 293 9.24 17.32 -2.07
C THR A 293 10.06 17.85 -0.90
N MET A 294 11.38 17.78 -1.04
CA MET A 294 12.36 18.34 -0.11
C MET A 294 13.59 18.74 -0.93
N HIS A 295 14.12 19.92 -0.71
CA HIS A 295 15.32 20.40 -1.40
C HIS A 295 16.01 21.50 -0.59
N GLN A 296 17.26 21.79 -0.93
CA GLN A 296 17.96 22.95 -0.41
C GLN A 296 17.32 24.23 -0.94
N SER A 297 17.23 25.24 -0.09
CA SER A 297 16.66 26.54 -0.40
C SER A 297 17.68 27.64 -0.11
N ASN A 298 17.34 28.88 -0.38
CA ASN A 298 18.16 30.04 -0.05
C ASN A 298 17.36 31.06 0.77
N PRO A 299 18.05 31.96 1.49
CA PRO A 299 17.41 32.99 2.33
C PRO A 299 16.46 33.91 1.54
N ASP A 300 16.81 34.30 0.31
CA ASP A 300 15.96 35.16 -0.51
C ASP A 300 14.63 34.52 -0.87
N GLN A 301 14.61 33.18 -1.00
CA GLN A 301 13.36 32.44 -1.24
C GLN A 301 12.49 32.46 0.03
N LEU A 302 13.09 32.28 1.20
CA LEU A 302 12.36 32.35 2.47
C LEU A 302 11.80 33.76 2.70
N GLU A 303 12.58 34.82 2.48
CA GLU A 303 12.09 36.21 2.62
C GLU A 303 10.92 36.49 1.70
N ARG A 304 10.98 36.07 0.42
CA ARG A 304 9.84 36.21 -0.50
C ARG A 304 8.61 35.46 0.00
N TRP A 305 8.79 34.33 0.66
CA TRP A 305 7.65 33.59 1.23
C TRP A 305 7.07 34.30 2.46
N ARG A 306 7.90 34.88 3.29
CA ARG A 306 7.47 35.74 4.42
C ARG A 306 6.63 36.94 3.98
N GLU A 307 6.98 37.54 2.85
CA GLU A 307 6.28 38.67 2.29
C GLU A 307 4.98 38.31 1.56
N THR A 308 4.95 37.18 0.89
CA THR A 308 3.87 36.84 -0.08
C THR A 308 2.93 35.74 0.36
N ARG A 309 3.22 35.03 1.43
CA ARG A 309 2.45 33.87 1.87
C ARG A 309 2.00 34.00 3.32
N ASN A 310 0.81 33.40 3.60
CA ASN A 310 0.32 33.34 4.97
C ASN A 310 1.12 32.30 5.75
N ARG A 311 1.72 32.72 6.85
CA ARG A 311 2.36 31.85 7.82
C ARG A 311 1.30 30.99 8.51
N VAL A 312 1.62 29.73 8.77
CA VAL A 312 0.77 28.76 9.49
C VAL A 312 1.43 28.54 10.84
N GLU A 313 0.73 28.91 11.91
CA GLU A 313 1.16 28.70 13.31
C GLU A 313 0.87 27.27 13.78
#